data_4ec2bcdd907f86eabe85f9592f0c7b66
#
_entry.id   4ec2bcdd907f86eabe85f9592f0c7b66
#
_cell.length_a   1.000
_cell.length_b   1.000
_cell.length_c   1.000
_cell.angle_alpha   90.00
_cell.angle_beta   90.00
_cell.angle_gamma   90.00
#
_symmetry.space_group_name_H-M   'P 1'
#
loop_
_entity.id
_entity.type
_entity.pdbx_description
1 polymer ?
#
loop_
_entity_poly.entity_id
_entity_poly.type
_entity_poly.pdbx_seq_one_letter_code
_entity_poly.pdbx_strand_id
1 'polypeptide(L)'
;VPQWRASTRERSGRKAGNASEARLILVCAVRLWQAAHIVLILPNLLTLSRILAVPLLVALLWPAEHGVEWKIGYLAAFALYCLMGITDYFDGYLARSQGTVSRLGVFLDPIADKIMIASVILILCATGDIGGTHIVAALIILLREIAVSGLREFLAGLRVSVPVSNLAKWKTALQLVAFGALILAGGLPEYAFVKQTGLVALWGAALLTAITGWDYLRVGLKHMDS
;
A
#
# COMPACT_ATOMS: atom_id res chain seq x y z
N VAL A 1 61.71 40.28 -13.42
CA VAL A 1 61.16 39.40 -12.41
C VAL A 1 59.92 38.68 -13.00
N PRO A 2 59.77 37.37 -12.86
CA PRO A 2 59.29 36.53 -13.94
C PRO A 2 57.80 36.32 -13.98
N GLN A 3 57.19 36.46 -15.17
CA GLN A 3 55.77 36.16 -15.51
C GLN A 3 55.36 34.66 -15.37
N TRP A 4 56.28 33.74 -15.10
CA TRP A 4 55.99 32.32 -15.00
C TRP A 4 55.29 31.92 -13.68
N ARG A 5 55.32 32.72 -12.62
CA ARG A 5 54.64 32.45 -11.35
C ARG A 5 53.14 32.56 -11.42
N ALA A 6 52.59 33.38 -12.35
CA ALA A 6 51.14 33.56 -12.52
C ALA A 6 50.46 32.31 -13.16
N SER A 7 51.15 31.71 -14.16
CA SER A 7 50.58 30.55 -14.90
C SER A 7 50.48 29.25 -14.09
N THR A 8 51.33 29.06 -13.09
CA THR A 8 51.31 27.85 -12.24
C THR A 8 50.18 27.91 -11.19
N ARG A 9 49.82 29.13 -10.73
CA ARG A 9 48.73 29.31 -9.76
C ARG A 9 47.36 29.14 -10.40
N GLU A 10 47.16 29.59 -11.64
CA GLU A 10 45.92 29.38 -12.40
C GLU A 10 45.71 27.89 -12.79
N ARG A 11 46.79 27.20 -13.18
CA ARG A 11 46.72 25.75 -13.49
C ARG A 11 46.41 24.90 -12.25
N SER A 12 46.91 25.30 -11.08
CA SER A 12 46.63 24.62 -9.81
C SER A 12 45.17 24.85 -9.37
N GLY A 13 44.64 26.04 -9.51
CA GLY A 13 43.21 26.33 -9.19
C GLY A 13 42.24 25.62 -10.12
N ARG A 14 42.54 25.54 -11.43
CA ARG A 14 41.72 24.82 -12.41
C ARG A 14 41.72 23.30 -12.19
N LYS A 15 42.87 22.72 -11.80
CA LYS A 15 42.96 21.29 -11.45
C LYS A 15 42.18 20.95 -10.14
N ALA A 16 42.20 21.84 -9.15
CA ALA A 16 41.48 21.70 -7.91
C ALA A 16 39.94 21.81 -8.14
N GLY A 17 39.48 22.71 -9.02
CA GLY A 17 38.10 22.86 -9.44
C GLY A 17 37.59 21.60 -10.13
N ASN A 18 38.32 21.08 -11.12
CA ASN A 18 37.95 19.84 -11.82
C ASN A 18 37.92 18.61 -10.90
N ALA A 19 38.81 18.53 -9.91
CA ALA A 19 38.82 17.46 -8.93
C ALA A 19 37.62 17.52 -7.98
N SER A 20 37.15 18.70 -7.61
CA SER A 20 35.94 18.87 -6.78
C SER A 20 34.66 18.55 -7.54
N GLU A 21 34.56 18.94 -8.81
CA GLU A 21 33.43 18.60 -9.68
C GLU A 21 33.38 17.08 -9.96
N ALA A 22 34.50 16.45 -10.24
CA ALA A 22 34.59 15.01 -10.43
C ALA A 22 34.15 14.23 -9.16
N ARG A 23 34.52 14.70 -7.97
CA ARG A 23 34.08 14.13 -6.69
C ARG A 23 32.55 14.29 -6.49
N LEU A 24 32.00 15.47 -6.81
CA LEU A 24 30.57 15.69 -6.76
C LEU A 24 29.79 14.77 -7.70
N ILE A 25 30.25 14.62 -8.93
CA ILE A 25 29.63 13.73 -9.93
C ILE A 25 29.70 12.26 -9.43
N LEU A 26 30.85 11.85 -8.91
CA LEU A 26 31.03 10.49 -8.37
C LEU A 26 30.11 10.23 -7.18
N VAL A 27 29.99 11.17 -6.26
CA VAL A 27 29.09 11.08 -5.10
C VAL A 27 27.63 11.02 -5.53
N CYS A 28 27.23 11.85 -6.52
CA CYS A 28 25.88 11.80 -7.10
C CYS A 28 25.63 10.47 -7.80
N ALA A 29 26.55 9.96 -8.60
CA ALA A 29 26.43 8.68 -9.29
C ALA A 29 26.31 7.50 -8.31
N VAL A 30 27.13 7.48 -7.24
CA VAL A 30 27.06 6.45 -6.21
C VAL A 30 25.73 6.52 -5.44
N ARG A 31 25.24 7.73 -5.12
CA ARG A 31 23.94 7.90 -4.48
C ARG A 31 22.77 7.44 -5.38
N LEU A 32 22.83 7.76 -6.67
CA LEU A 32 21.83 7.31 -7.64
C LEU A 32 21.88 5.78 -7.80
N TRP A 33 23.06 5.19 -7.86
CA TRP A 33 23.23 3.75 -7.92
C TRP A 33 22.73 3.05 -6.65
N GLN A 34 23.04 3.58 -5.47
CA GLN A 34 22.51 3.08 -4.19
C GLN A 34 20.99 3.23 -4.10
N ALA A 35 20.44 4.36 -4.54
CA ALA A 35 18.98 4.56 -4.58
C ALA A 35 18.32 3.55 -5.54
N ALA A 36 18.87 3.33 -6.72
CA ALA A 36 18.37 2.33 -7.67
C ALA A 36 18.44 0.91 -7.11
N HIS A 37 19.52 0.56 -6.40
CA HIS A 37 19.63 -0.74 -5.73
C HIS A 37 18.61 -0.95 -4.61
N ILE A 38 18.30 0.11 -3.84
CA ILE A 38 17.27 0.06 -2.77
C ILE A 38 15.88 -0.16 -3.38
N VAL A 39 15.58 0.45 -4.52
CA VAL A 39 14.30 0.28 -5.23
C VAL A 39 14.18 -1.10 -5.86
N LEU A 40 15.29 -1.67 -6.34
CA LEU A 40 15.33 -2.97 -7.02
C LEU A 40 15.36 -4.18 -6.08
N ILE A 41 15.33 -3.99 -4.75
CA ILE A 41 15.15 -5.09 -3.81
C ILE A 41 13.75 -5.69 -4.05
N LEU A 42 13.67 -6.99 -4.25
CA LEU A 42 12.45 -7.71 -4.64
C LEU A 42 11.18 -7.31 -3.85
N PRO A 43 11.21 -7.19 -2.51
CA PRO A 43 10.04 -6.75 -1.76
C PRO A 43 9.54 -5.35 -2.16
N ASN A 44 10.45 -4.38 -2.36
CA ASN A 44 10.04 -3.03 -2.76
C ASN A 44 9.42 -2.99 -4.16
N LEU A 45 9.93 -3.82 -5.08
CA LEU A 45 9.38 -3.93 -6.44
C LEU A 45 7.96 -4.49 -6.39
N LEU A 46 7.70 -5.45 -5.52
CA LEU A 46 6.39 -6.05 -5.36
C LEU A 46 5.40 -5.06 -4.73
N THR A 47 5.79 -4.31 -3.69
CA THR A 47 4.96 -3.23 -3.12
C THR A 47 4.65 -2.15 -4.16
N LEU A 48 5.65 -1.73 -4.95
CA LEU A 48 5.45 -0.73 -6.01
C LEU A 48 4.54 -1.25 -7.12
N SER A 49 4.69 -2.52 -7.53
CA SER A 49 3.82 -3.15 -8.52
C SER A 49 2.36 -3.17 -8.06
N ARG A 50 2.11 -3.36 -6.75
CA ARG A 50 0.77 -3.29 -6.15
C ARG A 50 0.17 -1.89 -6.27
N ILE A 51 0.94 -0.84 -5.97
CA ILE A 51 0.48 0.55 -6.12
C ILE A 51 0.14 0.83 -7.60
N LEU A 52 0.95 0.35 -8.54
CA LEU A 52 0.70 0.50 -9.97
C LEU A 52 -0.48 -0.36 -10.47
N ALA A 53 -0.75 -1.49 -9.82
CA ALA A 53 -1.90 -2.34 -10.15
C ALA A 53 -3.25 -1.72 -9.74
N VAL A 54 -3.27 -0.80 -8.75
CA VAL A 54 -4.52 -0.15 -8.29
C VAL A 54 -5.22 0.62 -9.41
N PRO A 55 -4.58 1.53 -10.17
CA PRO A 55 -5.21 2.19 -11.30
C PRO A 55 -5.75 1.21 -12.36
N LEU A 56 -5.03 0.12 -12.61
CA LEU A 56 -5.48 -0.92 -13.53
C LEU A 56 -6.73 -1.63 -12.99
N LEU A 57 -6.77 -1.96 -11.69
CA LEU A 57 -7.94 -2.55 -11.04
C LEU A 57 -9.16 -1.63 -11.18
N VAL A 58 -8.98 -0.33 -10.93
CA VAL A 58 -10.04 0.67 -11.07
C VAL A 58 -10.51 0.75 -12.52
N ALA A 59 -9.60 0.76 -13.49
CA ALA A 59 -9.93 0.81 -14.90
C ALA A 59 -10.72 -0.43 -15.36
N LEU A 60 -10.39 -1.62 -14.86
CA LEU A 60 -11.12 -2.86 -15.16
C LEU A 60 -12.54 -2.89 -14.57
N LEU A 61 -12.74 -2.24 -13.42
CA LEU A 61 -14.04 -2.13 -12.74
C LEU A 61 -14.81 -0.88 -13.14
N TRP A 62 -14.20 0.03 -13.91
CA TRP A 62 -14.88 1.27 -14.32
C TRP A 62 -16.17 0.94 -15.06
N PRO A 63 -17.29 1.64 -14.75
CA PRO A 63 -18.57 1.34 -15.35
C PRO A 63 -18.50 1.48 -16.87
N ALA A 64 -18.34 0.37 -17.57
CA ALA A 64 -18.53 0.27 -19.01
C ALA A 64 -20.00 -0.07 -19.28
N GLU A 65 -20.51 0.31 -20.44
CA GLU A 65 -21.85 -0.07 -20.86
C GLU A 65 -22.02 -1.60 -20.85
N HIS A 66 -23.17 -2.08 -20.39
CA HIS A 66 -23.45 -3.49 -20.16
C HIS A 66 -23.21 -4.34 -21.42
N GLY A 67 -22.31 -5.31 -21.34
CA GLY A 67 -21.97 -6.23 -22.41
C GLY A 67 -21.08 -7.38 -21.96
N VAL A 68 -20.65 -8.22 -22.91
CA VAL A 68 -19.71 -9.33 -22.62
C VAL A 68 -18.37 -8.77 -22.05
N GLU A 69 -17.96 -7.62 -22.52
CA GLU A 69 -16.73 -6.94 -22.06
C GLU A 69 -16.76 -6.58 -20.57
N TRP A 70 -17.92 -6.22 -20.02
CA TRP A 70 -18.12 -5.94 -18.62
C TRP A 70 -17.85 -7.16 -17.72
N LYS A 71 -18.39 -8.35 -18.05
CA LYS A 71 -18.11 -9.58 -17.28
C LYS A 71 -16.63 -9.92 -17.29
N ILE A 72 -15.99 -9.78 -18.43
CA ILE A 72 -14.53 -10.03 -18.55
C ILE A 72 -13.75 -9.05 -17.70
N GLY A 73 -14.14 -7.77 -17.66
CA GLY A 73 -13.54 -6.74 -16.82
C GLY A 73 -13.57 -7.11 -15.34
N TYR A 74 -14.74 -7.51 -14.81
CA TYR A 74 -14.86 -7.94 -13.42
C TYR A 74 -14.07 -9.21 -13.10
N LEU A 75 -14.05 -10.21 -13.99
CA LEU A 75 -13.27 -11.42 -13.81
C LEU A 75 -11.76 -11.14 -13.84
N ALA A 76 -11.32 -10.28 -14.73
CA ALA A 76 -9.93 -9.84 -14.80
C ALA A 76 -9.55 -9.03 -13.54
N ALA A 77 -10.44 -8.14 -13.08
CA ALA A 77 -10.26 -7.39 -11.83
C ALA A 77 -10.19 -8.33 -10.62
N PHE A 78 -11.03 -9.36 -10.55
CA PHE A 78 -10.97 -10.36 -9.51
C PHE A 78 -9.64 -11.13 -9.51
N ALA A 79 -9.18 -11.58 -10.68
CA ALA A 79 -7.89 -12.24 -10.83
C ALA A 79 -6.73 -11.33 -10.40
N LEU A 80 -6.76 -10.06 -10.80
CA LEU A 80 -5.76 -9.06 -10.40
C LEU A 80 -5.80 -8.81 -8.89
N TYR A 81 -7.00 -8.69 -8.29
CA TYR A 81 -7.18 -8.51 -6.86
C TYR A 81 -6.61 -9.69 -6.05
N CYS A 82 -6.90 -10.93 -6.49
CA CYS A 82 -6.32 -12.12 -5.88
C CYS A 82 -4.79 -12.14 -5.99
N LEU A 83 -4.25 -11.79 -7.15
CA LEU A 83 -2.81 -11.69 -7.37
C LEU A 83 -2.16 -10.66 -6.44
N MET A 84 -2.79 -9.49 -6.27
CA MET A 84 -2.33 -8.45 -5.34
C MET A 84 -2.31 -8.95 -3.89
N GLY A 85 -3.35 -9.68 -3.45
CA GLY A 85 -3.40 -10.25 -2.10
C GLY A 85 -2.38 -11.38 -1.88
N ILE A 86 -2.14 -12.20 -2.89
CA ILE A 86 -1.13 -13.27 -2.84
C ILE A 86 0.28 -12.68 -2.80
N THR A 87 0.58 -11.70 -3.65
CA THR A 87 1.89 -11.03 -3.66
C THR A 87 2.17 -10.34 -2.33
N ASP A 88 1.18 -9.68 -1.72
CA ASP A 88 1.31 -9.08 -0.39
C ASP A 88 1.73 -10.08 0.69
N TYR A 89 1.11 -11.25 0.69
CA TYR A 89 1.48 -12.31 1.63
C TYR A 89 2.92 -12.80 1.42
N PHE A 90 3.33 -12.99 0.16
CA PHE A 90 4.68 -13.44 -0.18
C PHE A 90 5.74 -12.38 0.10
N ASP A 91 5.46 -11.09 -0.13
CA ASP A 91 6.37 -9.98 0.16
C ASP A 91 6.72 -9.94 1.66
N GLY A 92 5.69 -9.97 2.50
CA GLY A 92 5.86 -9.99 3.94
C GLY A 92 6.60 -11.23 4.44
N TYR A 93 6.43 -12.38 3.80
CA TYR A 93 7.15 -13.61 4.11
C TYR A 93 8.63 -13.50 3.69
N LEU A 94 8.88 -13.07 2.45
CA LEU A 94 10.21 -12.99 1.85
C LEU A 94 11.08 -11.94 2.57
N ALA A 95 10.52 -10.77 2.86
CA ALA A 95 11.22 -9.71 3.59
C ALA A 95 11.67 -10.18 4.99
N ARG A 96 10.81 -10.92 5.70
CA ARG A 96 11.15 -11.49 7.01
C ARG A 96 12.19 -12.61 6.95
N SER A 97 12.10 -13.49 5.95
CA SER A 97 13.00 -14.64 5.81
C SER A 97 14.40 -14.24 5.35
N GLN A 98 14.52 -13.20 4.54
CA GLN A 98 15.81 -12.74 4.00
C GLN A 98 16.48 -11.63 4.81
N GLY A 99 15.80 -11.08 5.83
CA GLY A 99 16.31 -9.94 6.60
C GLY A 99 16.53 -8.67 5.77
N THR A 100 15.97 -8.60 4.55
CA THR A 100 16.15 -7.51 3.58
C THR A 100 15.05 -6.45 3.71
N VAL A 101 14.71 -6.08 4.95
CA VAL A 101 13.69 -5.07 5.20
C VAL A 101 14.27 -3.69 4.85
N SER A 102 13.87 -3.12 3.72
CA SER A 102 14.30 -1.78 3.34
C SER A 102 13.48 -0.70 4.06
N ARG A 103 14.11 0.45 4.33
CA ARG A 103 13.40 1.61 4.91
C ARG A 103 12.26 2.09 3.98
N LEU A 104 12.45 1.97 2.67
CA LEU A 104 11.45 2.34 1.67
C LEU A 104 10.25 1.38 1.71
N GLY A 105 10.46 0.06 1.83
CA GLY A 105 9.39 -0.92 1.96
C GLY A 105 8.56 -0.69 3.22
N VAL A 106 9.20 -0.52 4.37
CA VAL A 106 8.52 -0.22 5.64
C VAL A 106 7.61 1.02 5.54
N PHE A 107 8.01 2.02 4.75
CA PHE A 107 7.21 3.22 4.51
C PHE A 107 6.08 2.97 3.50
N LEU A 108 6.37 2.27 2.39
CA LEU A 108 5.42 2.08 1.28
C LEU A 108 4.36 1.02 1.56
N ASP A 109 4.68 -0.06 2.28
CA ASP A 109 3.74 -1.16 2.54
C ASP A 109 2.43 -0.70 3.20
N PRO A 110 2.46 0.08 4.31
CA PRO A 110 1.23 0.56 4.92
C PRO A 110 0.42 1.49 4.00
N ILE A 111 1.09 2.21 3.10
CA ILE A 111 0.45 3.12 2.14
C ILE A 111 -0.22 2.32 1.02
N ALA A 112 0.48 1.34 0.45
CA ALA A 112 -0.02 0.48 -0.61
C ALA A 112 -1.31 -0.24 -0.20
N ASP A 113 -1.33 -0.82 1.00
CA ASP A 113 -2.50 -1.52 1.53
C ASP A 113 -3.71 -0.61 1.65
N LYS A 114 -3.52 0.61 2.15
CA LYS A 114 -4.63 1.55 2.32
C LYS A 114 -5.13 2.10 1.00
N ILE A 115 -4.24 2.41 0.06
CA ILE A 115 -4.62 2.85 -1.28
C ILE A 115 -5.43 1.74 -1.96
N MET A 116 -5.03 0.48 -1.86
CA MET A 116 -5.76 -0.65 -2.42
C MET A 116 -7.17 -0.76 -1.83
N ILE A 117 -7.30 -0.80 -0.50
CA ILE A 117 -8.59 -0.92 0.18
C ILE A 117 -9.51 0.27 -0.14
N ALA A 118 -8.99 1.49 -0.06
CA ALA A 118 -9.74 2.70 -0.35
C ALA A 118 -10.25 2.72 -1.80
N SER A 119 -9.39 2.36 -2.76
CA SER A 119 -9.75 2.33 -4.18
C SER A 119 -10.80 1.26 -4.49
N VAL A 120 -10.69 0.07 -3.88
CA VAL A 120 -11.70 -1.00 -4.03
C VAL A 120 -13.03 -0.57 -3.45
N ILE A 121 -13.07 0.03 -2.27
CA ILE A 121 -14.30 0.54 -1.67
C ILE A 121 -14.94 1.60 -2.56
N LEU A 122 -14.15 2.58 -3.01
CA LEU A 122 -14.65 3.68 -3.84
C LEU A 122 -15.22 3.18 -5.17
N ILE A 123 -14.52 2.27 -5.85
CA ILE A 123 -15.01 1.77 -7.13
C ILE A 123 -16.24 0.87 -6.96
N LEU A 124 -16.30 0.00 -5.94
CA LEU A 124 -17.48 -0.82 -5.67
C LEU A 124 -18.70 0.00 -5.23
N CYS A 125 -18.48 1.16 -4.60
CA CYS A 125 -19.56 2.12 -4.35
C CYS A 125 -20.00 2.82 -5.64
N ALA A 126 -19.07 3.17 -6.52
CA ALA A 126 -19.37 3.84 -7.81
C ALA A 126 -20.12 2.91 -8.77
N THR A 127 -19.79 1.61 -8.79
CA THR A 127 -20.49 0.60 -9.60
C THR A 127 -21.84 0.17 -9.00
N GLY A 128 -22.13 0.51 -7.73
CA GLY A 128 -23.35 0.10 -7.03
C GLY A 128 -23.31 -1.33 -6.48
N ASP A 129 -22.16 -2.00 -6.52
CA ASP A 129 -21.97 -3.30 -5.87
C ASP A 129 -22.06 -3.21 -4.36
N ILE A 130 -21.56 -2.09 -3.80
CA ILE A 130 -21.81 -1.65 -2.42
C ILE A 130 -22.77 -0.47 -2.48
N GLY A 131 -24.06 -0.69 -2.17
CA GLY A 131 -25.10 0.35 -2.21
C GLY A 131 -25.92 0.41 -0.93
N GLY A 132 -26.72 1.49 -0.78
CA GLY A 132 -27.62 1.68 0.35
C GLY A 132 -26.92 1.63 1.70
N THR A 133 -27.44 0.86 2.65
CA THR A 133 -26.91 0.74 4.01
C THR A 133 -25.54 0.08 4.08
N HIS A 134 -25.14 -0.68 3.05
CA HIS A 134 -23.83 -1.37 3.02
C HIS A 134 -22.66 -0.39 2.90
N ILE A 135 -22.89 0.83 2.40
CA ILE A 135 -21.90 1.91 2.36
C ILE A 135 -21.42 2.24 3.78
N VAL A 136 -22.28 2.13 4.78
CA VAL A 136 -21.91 2.38 6.19
C VAL A 136 -20.85 1.38 6.66
N ALA A 137 -20.99 0.10 6.32
CA ALA A 137 -19.99 -0.91 6.66
C ALA A 137 -18.64 -0.63 6.00
N ALA A 138 -18.65 -0.27 4.72
CA ALA A 138 -17.44 0.10 3.97
C ALA A 138 -16.77 1.36 4.55
N LEU A 139 -17.56 2.37 4.96
CA LEU A 139 -17.09 3.58 5.60
C LEU A 139 -16.44 3.29 6.97
N ILE A 140 -17.04 2.44 7.80
CA ILE A 140 -16.46 2.01 9.09
C ILE A 140 -15.07 1.37 8.86
N ILE A 141 -14.97 0.49 7.88
CA ILE A 141 -13.69 -0.14 7.52
C ILE A 141 -12.67 0.93 7.13
N LEU A 142 -13.02 1.81 6.20
CA LEU A 142 -12.11 2.83 5.67
C LEU A 142 -11.62 3.80 6.75
N LEU A 143 -12.55 4.37 7.52
CA LEU A 143 -12.21 5.31 8.59
C LEU A 143 -11.30 4.68 9.64
N ARG A 144 -11.61 3.45 10.04
CA ARG A 144 -10.77 2.74 11.00
C ARG A 144 -9.38 2.41 10.44
N GLU A 145 -9.27 2.00 9.17
CA GLU A 145 -7.97 1.71 8.56
C GLU A 145 -7.06 2.95 8.59
N ILE A 146 -7.62 4.11 8.30
CA ILE A 146 -6.88 5.38 8.34
C ILE A 146 -6.53 5.75 9.79
N ALA A 147 -7.51 5.74 10.69
CA ALA A 147 -7.33 6.17 12.08
C ALA A 147 -6.32 5.30 12.84
N VAL A 148 -6.46 3.97 12.75
CA VAL A 148 -5.54 3.05 13.46
C VAL A 148 -4.15 3.07 12.85
N SER A 149 -4.02 3.35 11.56
CA SER A 149 -2.71 3.50 10.96
C SER A 149 -1.98 4.75 11.47
N GLY A 150 -2.66 5.90 11.48
CA GLY A 150 -2.09 7.13 12.03
C GLY A 150 -1.69 6.96 13.49
N LEU A 151 -2.59 6.33 14.29
CA LEU A 151 -2.30 6.04 15.68
C LEU A 151 -1.09 5.11 15.87
N ARG A 152 -0.97 4.07 15.03
CA ARG A 152 0.17 3.15 15.08
C ARG A 152 1.49 3.86 14.77
N GLU A 153 1.51 4.72 13.77
CA GLU A 153 2.70 5.51 13.42
C GLU A 153 3.08 6.49 14.54
N PHE A 154 2.10 7.15 15.13
CA PHE A 154 2.31 8.03 16.28
C PHE A 154 2.92 7.26 17.47
N LEU A 155 2.35 6.11 17.84
CA LEU A 155 2.85 5.28 18.94
C LEU A 155 4.24 4.70 18.64
N ALA A 156 4.54 4.36 17.39
CA ALA A 156 5.87 3.92 16.99
C ALA A 156 6.92 5.04 17.16
N GLY A 157 6.55 6.30 16.90
CA GLY A 157 7.39 7.47 17.20
C GLY A 157 7.70 7.61 18.70
N LEU A 158 6.76 7.23 19.56
CA LEU A 158 6.93 7.17 21.03
C LEU A 158 7.61 5.88 21.53
N ARG A 159 8.03 4.98 20.63
CA ARG A 159 8.60 3.66 20.91
C ARG A 159 7.66 2.73 21.71
N VAL A 160 6.36 2.95 21.62
CA VAL A 160 5.32 2.10 22.20
C VAL A 160 4.90 1.05 21.18
N SER A 161 5.11 -0.23 21.47
CA SER A 161 4.65 -1.32 20.62
C SER A 161 3.29 -1.83 21.11
N VAL A 162 2.28 -1.80 20.23
CA VAL A 162 0.99 -2.42 20.52
C VAL A 162 0.96 -3.81 19.91
N PRO A 163 0.80 -4.88 20.72
CA PRO A 163 0.77 -6.24 20.19
C PRO A 163 -0.43 -6.45 19.26
N VAL A 164 -0.19 -7.11 18.13
CA VAL A 164 -1.23 -7.44 17.16
C VAL A 164 -2.06 -8.61 17.68
N SER A 165 -3.34 -8.39 17.92
CA SER A 165 -4.26 -9.44 18.36
C SER A 165 -4.55 -10.45 17.22
N ASN A 166 -4.91 -11.71 17.59
CA ASN A 166 -5.35 -12.70 16.59
C ASN A 166 -6.60 -12.24 15.84
N LEU A 167 -7.47 -11.45 16.45
CA LEU A 167 -8.64 -10.83 15.81
C LEU A 167 -8.26 -9.93 14.63
N ALA A 168 -7.09 -9.27 14.68
CA ALA A 168 -6.62 -8.44 13.58
C ALA A 168 -6.29 -9.26 12.33
N LYS A 169 -5.87 -10.52 12.46
CA LYS A 169 -5.64 -11.43 11.34
C LYS A 169 -6.96 -11.85 10.69
N TRP A 170 -7.95 -12.22 11.49
CA TRP A 170 -9.29 -12.58 11.01
C TRP A 170 -9.99 -11.41 10.31
N LYS A 171 -9.85 -10.20 10.85
CA LYS A 171 -10.36 -8.99 10.23
C LYS A 171 -9.85 -8.83 8.79
N THR A 172 -8.53 -8.93 8.60
CA THR A 172 -7.91 -8.76 7.27
C THR A 172 -8.34 -9.86 6.29
N ALA A 173 -8.39 -11.10 6.75
CA ALA A 173 -8.88 -12.22 5.94
C ALA A 173 -10.34 -12.01 5.52
N LEU A 174 -11.19 -11.57 6.44
CA LEU A 174 -12.62 -11.33 6.15
C LEU A 174 -12.80 -10.16 5.17
N GLN A 175 -12.00 -9.09 5.30
CA GLN A 175 -11.97 -7.98 4.34
C GLN A 175 -11.57 -8.44 2.94
N LEU A 176 -10.52 -9.27 2.85
CA LEU A 176 -10.05 -9.78 1.57
C LEU A 176 -11.13 -10.61 0.88
N VAL A 177 -11.80 -11.50 1.64
CA VAL A 177 -12.91 -12.33 1.14
C VAL A 177 -14.11 -11.45 0.75
N ALA A 178 -14.48 -10.46 1.57
CA ALA A 178 -15.62 -9.59 1.30
C ALA A 178 -15.47 -8.84 -0.03
N PHE A 179 -14.35 -8.13 -0.20
CA PHE A 179 -14.12 -7.38 -1.43
C PHE A 179 -13.91 -8.28 -2.64
N GLY A 180 -13.19 -9.41 -2.49
CA GLY A 180 -13.05 -10.40 -3.56
C GLY A 180 -14.39 -10.96 -4.01
N ALA A 181 -15.27 -11.34 -3.07
CA ALA A 181 -16.60 -11.85 -3.39
C ALA A 181 -17.48 -10.78 -4.07
N LEU A 182 -17.40 -9.51 -3.65
CA LEU A 182 -18.16 -8.42 -4.28
C LEU A 182 -17.68 -8.13 -5.71
N ILE A 183 -16.35 -8.12 -5.94
CA ILE A 183 -15.80 -7.99 -7.29
C ILE A 183 -16.25 -9.18 -8.14
N LEU A 184 -16.14 -10.40 -7.64
CA LEU A 184 -16.55 -11.60 -8.38
C LEU A 184 -18.06 -11.60 -8.69
N ALA A 185 -18.89 -11.14 -7.75
CA ALA A 185 -20.34 -11.03 -7.92
C ALA A 185 -20.72 -10.10 -9.06
N GLY A 186 -19.97 -9.01 -9.25
CA GLY A 186 -20.17 -8.11 -10.39
C GLY A 186 -19.98 -8.82 -11.73
N GLY A 187 -19.02 -9.72 -11.85
CA GLY A 187 -18.80 -10.55 -13.06
C GLY A 187 -19.77 -11.73 -13.21
N LEU A 188 -20.41 -12.16 -12.13
CA LEU A 188 -21.27 -13.35 -12.07
C LEU A 188 -22.65 -13.01 -11.48
N PRO A 189 -23.44 -12.13 -12.11
CA PRO A 189 -24.74 -11.68 -11.58
C PRO A 189 -25.77 -12.82 -11.45
N GLU A 190 -25.57 -13.93 -12.15
CA GLU A 190 -26.43 -15.11 -12.09
C GLU A 190 -26.36 -15.81 -10.71
N TYR A 191 -25.25 -15.60 -9.97
CA TYR A 191 -25.01 -16.23 -8.67
C TYR A 191 -25.23 -15.25 -7.52
N ALA A 192 -26.48 -14.91 -7.23
CA ALA A 192 -26.86 -13.97 -6.17
C ALA A 192 -26.24 -14.30 -4.80
N PHE A 193 -25.99 -15.58 -4.51
CA PHE A 193 -25.35 -16.00 -3.25
C PHE A 193 -23.93 -15.45 -3.08
N VAL A 194 -23.18 -15.22 -4.17
CA VAL A 194 -21.83 -14.66 -4.11
C VAL A 194 -21.89 -13.22 -3.59
N LYS A 195 -22.83 -12.42 -4.10
CA LYS A 195 -23.05 -11.05 -3.62
C LYS A 195 -23.46 -11.02 -2.16
N GLN A 196 -24.40 -11.89 -1.77
CA GLN A 196 -24.87 -11.99 -0.38
C GLN A 196 -23.72 -12.38 0.56
N THR A 197 -22.91 -13.37 0.20
CA THR A 197 -21.73 -13.78 0.98
C THR A 197 -20.75 -12.61 1.12
N GLY A 198 -20.48 -11.86 0.05
CA GLY A 198 -19.63 -10.68 0.08
C GLY A 198 -20.15 -9.60 1.02
N LEU A 199 -21.46 -9.33 1.00
CA LEU A 199 -22.09 -8.32 1.88
C LEU A 199 -22.09 -8.78 3.36
N VAL A 200 -22.36 -10.04 3.64
CA VAL A 200 -22.27 -10.59 5.02
C VAL A 200 -20.84 -10.50 5.54
N ALA A 201 -19.87 -10.90 4.71
CA ALA A 201 -18.45 -10.79 5.05
C ALA A 201 -18.01 -9.33 5.27
N LEU A 202 -18.56 -8.38 4.50
CA LEU A 202 -18.31 -6.94 4.64
C LEU A 202 -18.77 -6.44 6.02
N TRP A 203 -19.97 -6.79 6.46
CA TRP A 203 -20.47 -6.42 7.78
C TRP A 203 -19.69 -7.11 8.91
N GLY A 204 -19.33 -8.38 8.74
CA GLY A 204 -18.45 -9.09 9.66
C GLY A 204 -17.09 -8.43 9.80
N ALA A 205 -16.48 -8.03 8.67
CA ALA A 205 -15.24 -7.29 8.65
C ALA A 205 -15.38 -5.91 9.31
N ALA A 206 -16.48 -5.19 9.08
CA ALA A 206 -16.75 -3.90 9.71
C ALA A 206 -16.86 -4.03 11.24
N LEU A 207 -17.58 -5.04 11.74
CA LEU A 207 -17.70 -5.31 13.16
C LEU A 207 -16.36 -5.63 13.81
N LEU A 208 -15.61 -6.58 13.27
CA LEU A 208 -14.27 -6.93 13.78
C LEU A 208 -13.30 -5.74 13.72
N THR A 209 -13.43 -4.94 12.68
CA THR A 209 -12.64 -3.74 12.48
C THR A 209 -12.97 -2.68 13.54
N ALA A 210 -14.23 -2.47 13.89
CA ALA A 210 -14.64 -1.55 14.93
C ALA A 210 -14.14 -2.01 16.32
N ILE A 211 -14.30 -3.30 16.65
CA ILE A 211 -13.85 -3.88 17.93
C ILE A 211 -12.33 -3.70 18.08
N THR A 212 -11.57 -4.16 17.08
CA THR A 212 -10.10 -4.05 17.13
C THR A 212 -9.62 -2.59 17.10
N GLY A 213 -10.34 -1.70 16.43
CA GLY A 213 -10.06 -0.27 16.43
C GLY A 213 -10.22 0.38 17.80
N TRP A 214 -11.27 0.00 18.52
CA TRP A 214 -11.50 0.47 19.87
C TRP A 214 -10.39 0.07 20.84
N ASP A 215 -9.88 -1.16 20.74
CA ASP A 215 -8.75 -1.62 21.56
C ASP A 215 -7.49 -0.78 21.31
N TYR A 216 -7.18 -0.48 20.03
CA TYR A 216 -6.07 0.40 19.68
C TYR A 216 -6.23 1.83 20.20
N LEU A 217 -7.46 2.39 20.10
CA LEU A 217 -7.76 3.72 20.62
C LEU A 217 -7.57 3.80 22.14
N ARG A 218 -8.06 2.81 22.89
CA ARG A 218 -7.86 2.74 24.34
C ARG A 218 -6.39 2.75 24.75
N VAL A 219 -5.57 1.95 24.04
CA VAL A 219 -4.13 1.89 24.32
C VAL A 219 -3.47 3.22 23.95
N GLY A 220 -3.85 3.81 22.81
CA GLY A 220 -3.30 5.09 22.35
C GLY A 220 -3.60 6.23 23.32
N LEU A 221 -4.86 6.39 23.72
CA LEU A 221 -5.27 7.45 24.65
C LEU A 221 -4.54 7.36 25.99
N LYS A 222 -4.36 6.15 26.52
CA LYS A 222 -3.64 5.96 27.78
C LYS A 222 -2.17 6.44 27.74
N HIS A 223 -1.55 6.46 26.57
CA HIS A 223 -0.16 6.92 26.40
C HIS A 223 -0.06 8.37 25.93
N MET A 224 -1.17 9.04 25.63
CA MET A 224 -1.21 10.47 25.34
C MET A 224 -1.34 11.31 26.61
N ASP A 225 -1.90 10.75 27.68
CA ASP A 225 -2.12 11.43 28.96
C ASP A 225 -0.95 11.25 29.95
N SER A 226 0.12 10.55 29.55
CA SER A 226 1.33 10.31 30.36
C SER A 226 2.51 11.09 29.79
#